data_2cfed54510e92acc9e9cce9ecfb5c8cf
#
_entry.id   2cfed54510e92acc9e9cce9ecfb5c8cf
#
_cell.length_a   1.000
_cell.length_b   1.000
_cell.length_c   1.000
_cell.angle_alpha   90.00
_cell.angle_beta   90.00
_cell.angle_gamma   90.00
#
_symmetry.space_group_name_H-M   'P 1'
#
loop_
_entity.id
_entity.type
_entity.pdbx_description
1 polymer ?
#
loop_
_entity_poly.entity_id
_entity_poly.type
_entity_poly.pdbx_seq_one_letter_code
_entity_poly.pdbx_strand_id
1 'polypeptide(L)'
;MFISVAVIVIAMILVVAPTGLWSYSPGEPEFEPVREVDPQAFIDNEARASAYDIYFPETPQDWVPNSARRKLIDGETSSVVGWVTAERGFIQIAQTGVPLAQALQKFDSKYRPNQEARQIVGREVTVKSSDDASVSRLWGVEKNGTTLLFDGVASDDEFTTIIANTLQADAYQPA
;
A
#
# COMPACT_ATOMS: atom_id res chain seq x y z
N MET A 1 51.63 5.64 -20.46
CA MET A 1 50.22 5.26 -20.36
C MET A 1 49.68 5.36 -18.94
N PHE A 2 50.33 4.85 -17.90
CA PHE A 2 49.84 4.93 -16.50
C PHE A 2 49.81 6.36 -15.93
N ILE A 3 50.71 7.23 -16.31
CA ILE A 3 50.77 8.62 -15.79
C ILE A 3 49.56 9.44 -16.31
N SER A 4 49.14 9.25 -17.53
CA SER A 4 47.97 9.94 -18.13
C SER A 4 46.66 9.56 -17.40
N VAL A 5 46.51 8.28 -17.07
CA VAL A 5 45.34 7.80 -16.29
C VAL A 5 45.34 8.36 -14.87
N ALA A 6 46.52 8.38 -14.22
CA ALA A 6 46.62 8.95 -12.88
C ALA A 6 46.26 10.45 -12.83
N VAL A 7 46.68 11.22 -13.82
CA VAL A 7 46.33 12.66 -13.93
C VAL A 7 44.82 12.86 -14.12
N ILE A 8 44.17 12.04 -14.93
CA ILE A 8 42.72 12.13 -15.15
C ILE A 8 41.95 11.76 -13.86
N VAL A 9 42.36 10.73 -13.16
CA VAL A 9 41.75 10.32 -11.88
C VAL A 9 41.89 11.41 -10.82
N ILE A 10 43.08 12.01 -10.70
CA ILE A 10 43.32 13.11 -9.76
C ILE A 10 42.48 14.33 -10.12
N ALA A 11 42.38 14.68 -11.40
CA ALA A 11 41.54 15.77 -11.86
C ALA A 11 40.04 15.51 -11.58
N MET A 12 39.56 14.29 -11.79
CA MET A 12 38.20 13.90 -11.43
C MET A 12 37.93 14.03 -9.91
N ILE A 13 38.85 13.57 -9.09
CA ILE A 13 38.71 13.68 -7.62
C ILE A 13 38.65 15.16 -7.20
N LEU A 14 39.52 16.00 -7.75
CA LEU A 14 39.56 17.42 -7.42
C LEU A 14 38.30 18.19 -7.86
N VAL A 15 37.62 17.74 -8.92
CA VAL A 15 36.37 18.36 -9.40
C VAL A 15 35.16 17.81 -8.65
N VAL A 16 35.14 16.51 -8.33
CA VAL A 16 33.96 15.86 -7.73
C VAL A 16 33.96 15.99 -6.19
N ALA A 17 35.12 15.98 -5.54
CA ALA A 17 35.20 16.09 -4.09
C ALA A 17 34.54 17.35 -3.50
N PRO A 18 34.69 18.57 -4.11
CA PRO A 18 34.01 19.77 -3.61
C PRO A 18 32.50 19.79 -3.85
N THR A 19 31.97 18.97 -4.76
CA THR A 19 30.54 18.95 -5.09
C THR A 19 29.70 18.18 -4.08
N GLY A 20 30.31 17.51 -3.10
CA GLY A 20 29.59 16.71 -2.11
C GLY A 20 28.95 15.41 -2.67
N LEU A 21 29.11 15.12 -3.95
CA LEU A 21 28.55 13.91 -4.59
C LEU A 21 29.11 12.59 -4.04
N TRP A 22 30.17 12.65 -3.23
CA TRP A 22 30.78 11.52 -2.54
C TRP A 22 30.38 11.43 -1.06
N SER A 23 29.50 12.32 -0.60
CA SER A 23 28.93 12.20 0.72
C SER A 23 27.90 11.09 0.73
N TYR A 24 28.35 9.85 0.75
CA TYR A 24 27.57 8.76 1.30
C TYR A 24 27.55 8.96 2.82
N SER A 25 26.55 9.67 3.30
CA SER A 25 26.19 9.69 4.70
C SER A 25 25.34 8.45 4.95
N PRO A 26 25.86 7.41 5.61
CA PRO A 26 25.01 6.42 6.26
C PRO A 26 24.48 7.08 7.55
N GLY A 27 23.73 8.16 7.41
CA GLY A 27 22.86 8.64 8.47
C GLY A 27 21.75 7.61 8.61
N GLU A 28 21.34 7.34 9.85
CA GLU A 28 20.03 6.76 10.07
C GLU A 28 19.06 7.56 9.19
N PRO A 29 18.13 6.90 8.47
CA PRO A 29 17.14 7.63 7.70
C PRO A 29 16.48 8.60 8.68
N GLU A 30 16.71 9.90 8.53
CA GLU A 30 15.86 10.91 9.14
C GLU A 30 14.47 10.56 8.61
N PHE A 31 13.65 10.01 9.49
CA PHE A 31 12.28 9.68 9.14
C PHE A 31 11.62 11.02 8.81
N GLU A 32 11.49 11.29 7.52
CA GLU A 32 10.62 12.38 7.09
C GLU A 32 9.27 12.19 7.79
N PRO A 33 8.70 13.26 8.36
CA PRO A 33 7.40 13.17 8.99
C PRO A 33 6.44 12.57 7.96
N VAL A 34 5.70 11.54 8.38
CA VAL A 34 4.71 10.88 7.53
C VAL A 34 3.80 11.97 6.98
N ARG A 35 3.76 12.12 5.66
CA ARG A 35 2.86 13.08 5.03
C ARG A 35 1.43 12.64 5.30
N GLU A 36 0.78 13.32 6.22
CA GLU A 36 -0.62 13.12 6.52
C GLU A 36 -1.49 13.60 5.35
N VAL A 37 -2.43 12.79 4.95
CA VAL A 37 -3.43 13.08 3.92
C VAL A 37 -4.80 12.98 4.58
N ASP A 38 -5.66 13.98 4.38
CA ASP A 38 -7.06 13.86 4.74
C ASP A 38 -7.79 12.99 3.69
N PRO A 39 -8.18 11.75 4.01
CA PRO A 39 -8.86 10.89 3.08
C PRO A 39 -10.35 11.21 2.95
N GLN A 40 -10.92 12.05 3.83
CA GLN A 40 -12.35 12.26 3.92
C GLN A 40 -12.96 12.78 2.62
N ALA A 41 -12.41 13.89 2.09
CA ALA A 41 -12.90 14.47 0.84
C ALA A 41 -12.73 13.51 -0.36
N PHE A 42 -11.70 12.67 -0.34
CA PHE A 42 -11.52 11.64 -1.36
C PHE A 42 -12.61 10.57 -1.26
N ILE A 43 -12.85 10.04 -0.07
CA ILE A 43 -13.88 9.01 0.18
C ILE A 43 -15.28 9.53 -0.13
N ASP A 44 -15.60 10.78 0.23
CA ASP A 44 -16.86 11.44 -0.14
C ASP A 44 -17.09 11.43 -1.65
N ASN A 45 -16.06 11.78 -2.42
CA ASN A 45 -16.14 11.79 -3.87
C ASN A 45 -16.27 10.38 -4.46
N GLU A 46 -15.52 9.42 -3.91
CA GLU A 46 -15.60 8.03 -4.38
C GLU A 46 -16.96 7.40 -4.07
N ALA A 47 -17.52 7.64 -2.89
CA ALA A 47 -18.83 7.12 -2.52
C ALA A 47 -19.98 7.65 -3.42
N ARG A 48 -19.84 8.89 -3.93
CA ARG A 48 -20.81 9.47 -4.90
C ARG A 48 -20.59 8.97 -6.33
N ALA A 49 -19.36 8.60 -6.69
CA ALA A 49 -19.00 8.29 -8.08
C ALA A 49 -18.97 6.80 -8.41
N SER A 50 -18.75 5.94 -7.40
CA SER A 50 -18.61 4.51 -7.59
C SER A 50 -19.94 3.82 -7.81
N ALA A 51 -19.95 2.77 -8.63
CA ALA A 51 -21.10 1.89 -8.83
C ALA A 51 -21.22 0.78 -7.76
N TYR A 52 -20.33 0.78 -6.77
CA TYR A 52 -20.26 -0.17 -5.67
C TYR A 52 -20.11 0.58 -4.34
N ASP A 53 -20.48 -0.07 -3.25
CA ASP A 53 -20.38 0.52 -1.91
C ASP A 53 -18.92 0.80 -1.55
N ILE A 54 -18.66 1.97 -0.98
CA ILE A 54 -17.36 2.32 -0.40
C ILE A 54 -17.43 2.08 1.11
N TYR A 55 -16.38 1.50 1.67
CA TYR A 55 -16.22 1.26 3.10
C TYR A 55 -15.03 2.06 3.61
N PHE A 56 -15.23 2.83 4.69
CA PHE A 56 -14.17 3.57 5.34
C PHE A 56 -14.10 3.15 6.81
N PRO A 57 -13.20 2.20 7.15
CA PRO A 57 -13.16 1.63 8.49
C PRO A 57 -12.60 2.61 9.50
N GLU A 58 -13.01 2.45 10.75
CA GLU A 58 -12.27 3.02 11.88
C GLU A 58 -10.89 2.36 11.99
N THR A 59 -9.85 3.19 12.12
CA THR A 59 -8.48 2.74 12.31
C THR A 59 -8.03 2.99 13.75
N PRO A 60 -7.05 2.23 14.27
CA PRO A 60 -6.40 2.56 15.56
C PRO A 60 -5.91 4.02 15.56
N GLN A 61 -5.95 4.67 16.75
CA GLN A 61 -5.67 6.11 16.88
C GLN A 61 -4.24 6.53 16.49
N ASP A 62 -3.33 5.58 16.52
CA ASP A 62 -1.91 5.73 16.18
C ASP A 62 -1.58 5.43 14.71
N TRP A 63 -2.59 5.12 13.91
CA TRP A 63 -2.43 4.96 12.46
C TRP A 63 -2.63 6.30 11.75
N VAL A 64 -1.70 6.63 10.85
CA VAL A 64 -1.71 7.90 10.13
C VAL A 64 -2.08 7.67 8.66
N PRO A 65 -3.21 8.23 8.18
CA PRO A 65 -3.54 8.17 6.76
C PRO A 65 -2.47 8.95 5.96
N ASN A 66 -1.87 8.30 4.98
CA ASN A 66 -0.79 8.88 4.19
C ASN A 66 -1.00 8.84 2.69
N SER A 67 -2.03 8.16 2.22
CA SER A 67 -2.37 8.12 0.80
C SER A 67 -3.87 7.95 0.55
N ALA A 68 -4.38 8.70 -0.42
CA ALA A 68 -5.73 8.55 -0.97
C ALA A 68 -5.65 8.78 -2.49
N ARG A 69 -5.98 7.78 -3.29
CA ARG A 69 -5.79 7.83 -4.74
C ARG A 69 -6.65 6.80 -5.47
N ARG A 70 -6.78 6.96 -6.78
CA ARG A 70 -7.36 5.96 -7.67
C ARG A 70 -6.28 5.04 -8.24
N LYS A 71 -6.68 3.81 -8.51
CA LYS A 71 -5.85 2.80 -9.20
C LYS A 71 -6.74 2.06 -10.20
N LEU A 72 -6.18 1.63 -11.32
CA LEU A 72 -6.87 0.72 -12.23
C LEU A 72 -6.60 -0.73 -11.80
N ILE A 73 -7.69 -1.50 -11.65
CA ILE A 73 -7.65 -2.95 -11.45
C ILE A 73 -8.48 -3.55 -12.58
N ASP A 74 -7.83 -4.31 -13.46
CA ASP A 74 -8.43 -4.90 -14.65
C ASP A 74 -9.22 -3.90 -15.52
N GLY A 75 -8.71 -2.67 -15.65
CA GLY A 75 -9.33 -1.60 -16.43
C GLY A 75 -10.41 -0.80 -15.70
N GLU A 76 -10.87 -1.25 -14.53
CA GLU A 76 -11.86 -0.57 -13.70
C GLU A 76 -11.17 0.38 -12.70
N THR A 77 -11.75 1.56 -12.50
CA THR A 77 -11.28 2.51 -11.50
C THR A 77 -11.62 2.01 -10.10
N SER A 78 -10.59 1.94 -9.25
CA SER A 78 -10.68 1.47 -7.87
C SER A 78 -10.21 2.56 -6.92
N SER A 79 -10.88 2.72 -5.78
CA SER A 79 -10.45 3.64 -4.73
C SER A 79 -9.36 2.98 -3.86
N VAL A 80 -8.35 3.74 -3.49
CA VAL A 80 -7.26 3.25 -2.61
C VAL A 80 -6.99 4.27 -1.51
N VAL A 81 -7.06 3.80 -0.27
CA VAL A 81 -6.63 4.57 0.90
C VAL A 81 -5.59 3.77 1.66
N GLY A 82 -4.55 4.42 2.15
CA GLY A 82 -3.45 3.78 2.87
C GLY A 82 -3.06 4.52 4.13
N TRP A 83 -2.57 3.73 5.09
CA TRP A 83 -2.13 4.20 6.41
C TRP A 83 -0.74 3.68 6.73
N VAL A 84 0.02 4.51 7.43
CA VAL A 84 1.20 4.07 8.18
C VAL A 84 0.72 3.62 9.56
N THR A 85 1.11 2.42 9.96
CA THR A 85 0.70 1.82 11.24
C THR A 85 1.60 2.28 12.39
N ALA A 86 1.21 1.99 13.63
CA ALA A 86 2.00 2.30 14.82
C ALA A 86 3.40 1.67 14.80
N GLU A 87 3.51 0.45 14.27
CA GLU A 87 4.77 -0.29 14.13
C GLU A 87 5.58 0.13 12.90
N ARG A 88 5.21 1.29 12.29
CA ARG A 88 5.82 1.81 11.06
C ARG A 88 5.64 0.88 9.85
N GLY A 89 4.65 0.01 9.91
CA GLY A 89 4.16 -0.73 8.76
C GLY A 89 3.35 0.17 7.83
N PHE A 90 2.93 -0.40 6.72
CA PHE A 90 2.03 0.26 5.77
C PHE A 90 0.96 -0.71 5.32
N ILE A 91 -0.30 -0.28 5.37
CA ILE A 91 -1.44 -1.02 4.84
C ILE A 91 -2.27 -0.10 3.96
N GLN A 92 -2.69 -0.59 2.81
CA GLN A 92 -3.67 0.08 1.96
C GLN A 92 -4.86 -0.84 1.71
N ILE A 93 -6.04 -0.23 1.58
CA ILE A 93 -7.27 -0.88 1.12
C ILE A 93 -7.55 -0.38 -0.29
N ALA A 94 -7.68 -1.30 -1.24
CA ALA A 94 -8.23 -1.00 -2.55
C ALA A 94 -9.65 -1.58 -2.64
N GLN A 95 -10.59 -0.78 -3.14
CA GLN A 95 -11.99 -1.15 -3.27
C GLN A 95 -12.41 -1.05 -4.73
N THR A 96 -13.09 -2.08 -5.22
CA THR A 96 -13.45 -2.19 -6.64
C THR A 96 -14.72 -3.02 -6.84
N GLY A 97 -15.41 -2.80 -7.95
CA GLY A 97 -16.50 -3.65 -8.43
C GLY A 97 -16.02 -4.90 -9.18
N VAL A 98 -14.72 -5.04 -9.45
CA VAL A 98 -14.15 -6.23 -10.13
C VAL A 98 -14.30 -7.47 -9.24
N PRO A 99 -14.78 -8.62 -9.76
CA PRO A 99 -14.92 -9.84 -8.97
C PRO A 99 -13.62 -10.27 -8.29
N LEU A 100 -13.71 -10.79 -7.06
CA LEU A 100 -12.56 -11.08 -6.19
C LEU A 100 -11.44 -11.88 -6.86
N ALA A 101 -11.78 -12.97 -7.54
CA ALA A 101 -10.78 -13.83 -8.18
C ALA A 101 -9.97 -13.07 -9.26
N GLN A 102 -10.64 -12.23 -10.03
CA GLN A 102 -10.05 -11.41 -11.08
C GLN A 102 -9.24 -10.25 -10.47
N ALA A 103 -9.79 -9.59 -9.46
CA ALA A 103 -9.12 -8.50 -8.75
C ALA A 103 -7.81 -8.97 -8.08
N LEU A 104 -7.82 -10.13 -7.42
CA LEU A 104 -6.61 -10.74 -6.85
C LEU A 104 -5.53 -11.03 -7.90
N GLN A 105 -5.94 -11.44 -9.10
CA GLN A 105 -5.00 -11.74 -10.19
C GLN A 105 -4.45 -10.48 -10.87
N LYS A 106 -5.26 -9.41 -10.94
CA LYS A 106 -4.98 -8.19 -11.70
C LYS A 106 -4.57 -6.98 -10.84
N PHE A 107 -4.44 -7.18 -9.53
CA PHE A 107 -4.10 -6.11 -8.60
C PHE A 107 -2.77 -5.42 -8.94
N ASP A 108 -1.74 -6.21 -9.21
CA ASP A 108 -0.41 -5.74 -9.63
C ASP A 108 0.31 -6.83 -10.44
N SER A 109 1.56 -6.56 -10.83
CA SER A 109 2.40 -7.50 -11.58
C SER A 109 3.19 -8.50 -10.71
N LYS A 110 2.99 -8.48 -9.38
CA LYS A 110 3.74 -9.35 -8.46
C LYS A 110 3.22 -10.79 -8.54
N TYR A 111 4.13 -11.74 -8.60
CA TYR A 111 3.79 -13.16 -8.64
C TYR A 111 3.58 -13.71 -7.24
N ARG A 112 2.35 -14.15 -6.94
CA ARG A 112 1.94 -14.73 -5.66
C ARG A 112 1.31 -16.12 -5.92
N PRO A 113 2.13 -17.18 -6.02
CA PRO A 113 1.65 -18.53 -6.35
C PRO A 113 0.87 -19.18 -5.22
N ASN A 114 1.19 -18.85 -3.96
CA ASN A 114 0.60 -19.48 -2.80
C ASN A 114 -0.74 -18.82 -2.46
N GLN A 115 -1.70 -19.65 -2.03
CA GLN A 115 -3.01 -19.18 -1.60
C GLN A 115 -3.45 -19.93 -0.34
N GLU A 116 -3.94 -19.19 0.62
CA GLU A 116 -4.60 -19.74 1.81
C GLU A 116 -5.93 -19.01 2.07
N ALA A 117 -6.79 -19.62 2.87
CA ALA A 117 -8.02 -18.99 3.35
C ALA A 117 -7.92 -18.77 4.86
N ARG A 118 -8.34 -17.59 5.32
CA ARG A 118 -8.42 -17.24 6.74
C ARG A 118 -9.83 -16.81 7.10
N GLN A 119 -10.27 -17.16 8.31
CA GLN A 119 -11.56 -16.72 8.81
C GLN A 119 -11.38 -15.45 9.64
N ILE A 120 -12.01 -14.33 9.22
CA ILE A 120 -12.03 -13.06 9.94
C ILE A 120 -13.48 -12.60 10.08
N VAL A 121 -13.95 -12.41 11.30
CA VAL A 121 -15.36 -12.03 11.63
C VAL A 121 -16.40 -12.87 10.86
N GLY A 122 -16.15 -14.19 10.76
CA GLY A 122 -17.07 -15.14 10.10
C GLY A 122 -17.07 -15.05 8.56
N ARG A 123 -16.15 -14.32 7.96
CA ARG A 123 -15.93 -14.25 6.51
C ARG A 123 -14.65 -14.97 6.12
N GLU A 124 -14.69 -15.65 5.00
CA GLU A 124 -13.49 -16.22 4.40
C GLU A 124 -12.74 -15.14 3.63
N VAL A 125 -11.49 -14.93 4.02
CA VAL A 125 -10.55 -13.99 3.40
C VAL A 125 -9.48 -14.77 2.67
N THR A 126 -9.32 -14.55 1.39
CA THR A 126 -8.27 -15.15 0.57
C THR A 126 -6.96 -14.41 0.75
N VAL A 127 -5.88 -15.12 1.05
CA VAL A 127 -4.53 -14.55 1.16
C VAL A 127 -3.64 -15.12 0.06
N LYS A 128 -3.12 -14.24 -0.78
CA LYS A 128 -2.12 -14.59 -1.81
C LYS A 128 -0.74 -14.21 -1.32
N SER A 129 0.22 -15.12 -1.42
CA SER A 129 1.60 -14.90 -0.97
C SER A 129 2.64 -15.48 -1.94
N SER A 130 3.90 -15.11 -1.71
CA SER A 130 5.07 -15.61 -2.43
C SER A 130 6.11 -16.08 -1.43
N ASP A 131 6.98 -17.00 -1.85
CA ASP A 131 8.18 -17.40 -1.09
C ASP A 131 9.27 -16.31 -1.17
N ASP A 132 9.14 -15.37 -2.09
CA ASP A 132 9.99 -14.18 -2.17
C ASP A 132 9.55 -13.15 -1.12
N ALA A 133 10.39 -12.92 -0.10
CA ALA A 133 10.13 -12.00 0.99
C ALA A 133 9.96 -10.51 0.55
N SER A 134 10.40 -10.16 -0.66
CA SER A 134 10.19 -8.82 -1.23
C SER A 134 8.77 -8.61 -1.76
N VAL A 135 7.99 -9.66 -1.91
CA VAL A 135 6.61 -9.63 -2.40
C VAL A 135 5.65 -9.59 -1.22
N SER A 136 5.00 -8.45 -1.03
CA SER A 136 3.94 -8.27 -0.01
C SER A 136 2.78 -9.24 -0.23
N ARG A 137 2.16 -9.70 0.86
CA ARG A 137 0.93 -10.49 0.79
C ARG A 137 -0.23 -9.61 0.31
N LEU A 138 -1.16 -10.24 -0.41
CA LEU A 138 -2.40 -9.62 -0.87
C LEU A 138 -3.58 -10.38 -0.28
N TRP A 139 -4.38 -9.69 0.52
CA TRP A 139 -5.56 -10.22 1.15
C TRP A 139 -6.79 -9.73 0.40
N GLY A 140 -7.78 -10.58 0.20
CA GLY A 140 -8.97 -10.20 -0.53
C GLY A 140 -10.23 -10.83 0.03
N VAL A 141 -11.32 -10.05 0.04
CA VAL A 141 -12.64 -10.49 0.48
C VAL A 141 -13.72 -9.70 -0.25
N GLU A 142 -14.88 -10.29 -0.46
CA GLU A 142 -16.07 -9.58 -0.97
C GLU A 142 -17.00 -9.18 0.17
N LYS A 143 -17.58 -7.98 0.06
CA LYS A 143 -18.63 -7.48 0.93
C LYS A 143 -19.67 -6.74 0.11
N ASN A 144 -20.91 -7.26 0.08
CA ASN A 144 -22.08 -6.67 -0.61
C ASN A 144 -21.78 -6.24 -2.06
N GLY A 145 -21.05 -7.05 -2.82
CA GLY A 145 -20.70 -6.75 -4.20
C GLY A 145 -19.46 -5.87 -4.39
N THR A 146 -18.84 -5.39 -3.32
CA THR A 146 -17.56 -4.71 -3.37
C THR A 146 -16.44 -5.70 -3.04
N THR A 147 -15.43 -5.75 -3.89
CA THR A 147 -14.18 -6.46 -3.63
C THR A 147 -13.24 -5.54 -2.85
N LEU A 148 -12.81 -6.02 -1.71
CA LEU A 148 -11.88 -5.36 -0.80
C LEU A 148 -10.53 -6.08 -0.88
N LEU A 149 -9.48 -5.36 -1.27
CA LEU A 149 -8.12 -5.86 -1.36
C LEU A 149 -7.22 -5.10 -0.38
N PHE A 150 -6.46 -5.83 0.42
CA PHE A 150 -5.54 -5.27 1.39
C PHE A 150 -4.12 -5.68 1.03
N ASP A 151 -3.23 -4.72 0.89
CA ASP A 151 -1.82 -4.91 0.53
C ASP A 151 -0.94 -4.01 1.37
N GLY A 152 0.30 -4.43 1.58
CA GLY A 152 1.25 -3.63 2.33
C GLY A 152 2.32 -4.46 3.04
N VAL A 153 3.04 -3.79 3.93
CA VAL A 153 4.08 -4.38 4.79
C VAL A 153 3.69 -4.09 6.24
N ALA A 154 3.02 -5.04 6.86
CA ALA A 154 2.53 -4.96 8.23
C ALA A 154 2.40 -6.36 8.84
N SER A 155 2.16 -6.44 10.14
CA SER A 155 1.94 -7.70 10.85
C SER A 155 0.58 -8.32 10.48
N ASP A 156 0.44 -9.63 10.72
CA ASP A 156 -0.84 -10.34 10.52
C ASP A 156 -1.95 -9.79 11.41
N ASP A 157 -1.61 -9.33 12.60
CA ASP A 157 -2.57 -8.75 13.55
C ASP A 157 -3.09 -7.40 13.05
N GLU A 158 -2.22 -6.56 12.46
CA GLU A 158 -2.62 -5.29 11.86
C GLU A 158 -3.52 -5.52 10.63
N PHE A 159 -3.19 -6.49 9.76
CA PHE A 159 -4.08 -6.88 8.66
C PHE A 159 -5.41 -7.41 9.18
N THR A 160 -5.41 -8.29 10.18
CA THR A 160 -6.63 -8.83 10.76
C THR A 160 -7.51 -7.72 11.35
N THR A 161 -6.91 -6.75 12.03
CA THR A 161 -7.61 -5.60 12.63
C THR A 161 -8.31 -4.77 11.57
N ILE A 162 -7.60 -4.33 10.54
CA ILE A 162 -8.19 -3.46 9.51
C ILE A 162 -9.24 -4.19 8.66
N ILE A 163 -9.02 -5.46 8.36
CA ILE A 163 -9.98 -6.29 7.65
C ILE A 163 -11.26 -6.46 8.47
N ALA A 164 -11.13 -6.78 9.77
CA ALA A 164 -12.28 -6.92 10.66
C ALA A 164 -13.09 -5.63 10.75
N ASN A 165 -12.42 -4.49 10.96
CA ASN A 165 -13.06 -3.18 11.02
C ASN A 165 -13.77 -2.84 9.70
N THR A 166 -13.13 -3.13 8.56
CA THR A 166 -13.75 -2.89 7.25
C THR A 166 -14.98 -3.79 7.02
N LEU A 167 -14.91 -5.04 7.44
CA LEU A 167 -16.04 -5.98 7.33
C LEU A 167 -17.22 -5.60 8.24
N GLN A 168 -16.95 -4.95 9.36
CA GLN A 168 -17.98 -4.48 10.30
C GLN A 168 -18.52 -3.08 9.97
N ALA A 169 -17.75 -2.26 9.25
CA ALA A 169 -18.17 -0.91 8.88
C ALA A 169 -19.43 -0.95 7.99
N ASP A 170 -20.33 -0.01 8.16
CA ASP A 170 -21.42 0.23 7.20
C ASP A 170 -20.89 0.84 5.90
N ALA A 171 -21.68 0.75 4.83
CA ALA A 171 -21.37 1.46 3.60
C ALA A 171 -21.31 2.96 3.89
N TYR A 172 -20.23 3.60 3.45
CA TYR A 172 -19.99 5.02 3.70
C TYR A 172 -21.07 5.88 3.03
N GLN A 173 -21.67 6.77 3.81
CA GLN A 173 -22.65 7.73 3.32
C GLN A 173 -22.01 9.11 3.21
N PRO A 174 -21.83 9.65 2.00
CA PRO A 174 -21.25 10.98 1.84
C PRO A 174 -22.20 12.05 2.40
N ALA A 175 -21.61 13.06 3.05
CA ALA A 175 -22.33 14.19 3.62
C ALA A 175 -22.96 15.10 2.54
#